data_326deab1a71933545b6d7bda00449720
#
_entry.id   326deab1a71933545b6d7bda00449720
#
_cell.length_a   1.000
_cell.length_b   1.000
_cell.length_c   1.000
_cell.angle_alpha   90.00
_cell.angle_beta   90.00
_cell.angle_gamma   90.00
#
_symmetry.space_group_name_H-M   'P 1'
#
loop_
_entity.id
_entity.type
_entity.pdbx_description
1 polymer ?
#
loop_
_entity_poly.entity_id
_entity_poly.type
_entity_poly.pdbx_seq_one_letter_code
_entity_poly.pdbx_strand_id
1 'polypeptide(L)' 'MTIVVNLDVMLAKRKIRSKELAEAIGITEQNLSILKTGKAKAIRISTLDAICNYLSCQPSDILEYKIMPKINS' A
#
# COMPACT_ATOMS: atom_id res chain seq x y z
N MET A 1 -2.87 -18.08 -1.63
CA MET A 1 -1.84 -17.43 -0.82
C MET A 1 -1.30 -16.26 -1.60
N THR A 2 -1.37 -15.07 -1.02
CA THR A 2 -0.96 -13.87 -1.75
C THR A 2 -0.67 -12.72 -0.81
N ILE A 3 0.16 -11.79 -1.29
CA ILE A 3 0.39 -10.52 -0.61
C ILE A 3 -0.69 -9.56 -1.08
N VAL A 4 -1.35 -8.94 -0.12
CA VAL A 4 -2.41 -7.96 -0.38
C VAL A 4 -1.90 -6.59 0.05
N VAL A 5 -2.13 -5.59 -0.80
CA VAL A 5 -1.75 -4.21 -0.49
C VAL A 5 -3.00 -3.48 -0.01
N ASN A 6 -2.96 -3.02 1.23
CA ASN A 6 -4.08 -2.34 1.87
C ASN A 6 -3.87 -0.82 1.92
N LEU A 7 -3.11 -0.28 0.98
CA LEU A 7 -2.81 1.14 0.97
C LEU A 7 -4.05 2.00 0.82
N ASP A 8 -5.01 1.57 -0.01
CA ASP A 8 -6.28 2.27 -0.16
C ASP A 8 -7.02 2.40 1.18
N VAL A 9 -7.01 1.31 1.95
CA VAL A 9 -7.67 1.31 3.25
C VAL A 9 -7.02 2.33 4.19
N MET A 10 -5.70 2.37 4.19
CA MET A 10 -4.99 3.32 5.06
C MET A 10 -5.20 4.76 4.62
N LEU A 11 -5.21 5.01 3.31
CA LEU A 11 -5.49 6.35 2.80
C LEU A 11 -6.88 6.80 3.23
N ALA A 12 -7.85 5.91 3.13
CA ALA A 12 -9.21 6.21 3.56
C ALA A 12 -9.30 6.49 5.05
N LYS A 13 -8.61 5.67 5.85
CA LYS A 13 -8.59 5.86 7.30
C LYS A 13 -7.97 7.18 7.71
N ARG A 14 -6.94 7.62 7.00
CA ARG A 14 -6.25 8.87 7.30
C ARG A 14 -6.85 10.06 6.56
N LYS A 15 -7.83 9.82 5.69
CA LYS A 15 -8.48 10.85 4.86
C LYS A 15 -7.45 11.60 4.02
N ILE A 16 -6.52 10.86 3.44
CA ILE A 16 -5.45 11.40 2.61
C ILE A 16 -5.68 10.93 1.18
N ARG A 17 -5.54 11.85 0.23
CA ARG A 17 -5.70 11.54 -1.19
C ARG A 17 -4.43 10.93 -1.74
N SER A 18 -4.59 10.06 -2.76
CA SER A 18 -3.45 9.45 -3.43
C SER A 18 -2.47 10.48 -3.95
N LYS A 19 -2.98 11.56 -4.54
CA LYS A 19 -2.14 12.64 -5.07
C LYS A 19 -1.28 13.25 -3.97
N GLU A 20 -1.87 13.47 -2.82
CA GLU A 20 -1.16 14.05 -1.68
C GLU A 20 -0.02 13.14 -1.23
N LEU A 21 -0.31 11.86 -1.11
CA LEU A 21 0.72 10.89 -0.71
C LEU A 21 1.83 10.81 -1.75
N ALA A 22 1.46 10.73 -3.03
CA ALA A 22 2.45 10.62 -4.10
C ALA A 22 3.41 11.82 -4.07
N GLU A 23 2.88 13.02 -3.92
CA GLU A 23 3.71 14.22 -3.84
C GLU A 23 4.60 14.21 -2.59
N ALA A 24 4.06 13.76 -1.47
CA ALA A 24 4.80 13.77 -0.22
C ALA A 24 5.99 12.81 -0.25
N ILE A 25 5.84 11.66 -0.89
CA ILE A 25 6.91 10.67 -0.93
C ILE A 25 7.72 10.70 -2.22
N GLY A 26 7.39 11.62 -3.13
CA GLY A 26 8.20 11.86 -4.32
C GLY A 26 8.05 10.85 -5.44
N ILE A 27 6.87 10.27 -5.60
CA ILE A 27 6.59 9.38 -6.74
C ILE A 27 5.41 9.92 -7.55
N THR A 28 5.20 9.36 -8.72
CA THR A 28 4.08 9.77 -9.56
C THR A 28 2.79 9.15 -9.05
N GLU A 29 1.66 9.78 -9.37
CA GLU A 29 0.36 9.20 -9.04
C GLU A 29 0.17 7.86 -9.74
N GLN A 30 0.71 7.73 -10.95
CA GLN A 30 0.63 6.48 -11.69
C GLN A 30 1.34 5.36 -10.97
N ASN A 31 2.55 5.61 -10.47
CA ASN A 31 3.29 4.62 -9.71
C ASN A 31 2.56 4.27 -8.42
N LEU A 32 1.99 5.25 -7.75
CA LEU A 32 1.23 5.00 -6.54
C LEU A 32 -0.01 4.17 -6.84
N SER A 33 -0.68 4.44 -7.96
CA SER A 33 -1.85 3.67 -8.37
C SER A 33 -1.49 2.20 -8.57
N ILE A 34 -0.34 1.93 -9.18
CA ILE A 34 0.13 0.56 -9.37
C ILE A 34 0.32 -0.14 -8.02
N LEU A 35 0.90 0.57 -7.05
CA LEU A 35 1.05 0.03 -5.69
C LEU A 35 -0.31 -0.23 -5.04
N LYS A 36 -1.22 0.73 -5.13
CA LYS A 36 -2.55 0.63 -4.50
C LYS A 36 -3.35 -0.55 -5.01
N THR A 37 -3.25 -0.83 -6.30
CA THR A 37 -4.04 -1.89 -6.90
C THR A 37 -3.41 -3.27 -6.75
N GLY A 38 -2.23 -3.33 -6.13
CA GLY A 38 -1.54 -4.60 -5.94
C GLY A 38 -0.89 -5.14 -7.20
N LYS A 39 -0.76 -4.32 -8.23
CA LYS A 39 -0.15 -4.74 -9.50
C LYS A 39 1.36 -4.57 -9.51
N ALA A 40 1.93 -3.93 -8.50
CA ALA A 40 3.36 -3.77 -8.40
C ALA A 40 4.01 -5.12 -8.12
N LYS A 41 5.10 -5.41 -8.82
CA LYS A 41 5.86 -6.64 -8.59
C LYS A 41 6.88 -6.48 -7.47
N ALA A 42 7.18 -5.26 -7.11
CA ALA A 42 8.16 -4.96 -6.06
C ALA A 42 7.86 -3.59 -5.47
N ILE A 43 8.29 -3.41 -4.24
CA ILE A 43 8.25 -2.11 -3.60
C ILE A 43 9.60 -1.90 -2.92
N ARG A 44 10.16 -0.71 -3.10
CA ARG A 44 11.41 -0.39 -2.45
C ARG A 44 11.19 -0.18 -0.96
N ILE A 45 12.14 -0.63 -0.17
CA ILE A 45 12.07 -0.42 1.28
C ILE A 45 11.99 1.08 1.60
N SER A 46 12.75 1.90 0.87
CA SER A 46 12.71 3.35 1.08
C SER A 46 11.32 3.93 0.80
N THR A 47 10.62 3.42 -0.22
CA THR A 47 9.27 3.86 -0.52
C THR A 47 8.31 3.45 0.59
N LEU A 48 8.41 2.20 1.03
CA LEU A 48 7.58 1.69 2.11
C LEU A 48 7.82 2.50 3.39
N ASP A 49 9.08 2.79 3.69
CA ASP A 49 9.44 3.60 4.85
C ASP A 49 8.80 4.99 4.79
N ALA A 50 8.87 5.64 3.63
CA ALA A 50 8.28 6.96 3.44
C ALA A 50 6.76 6.93 3.60
N ILE A 51 6.12 5.89 3.08
CA ILE A 51 4.66 5.74 3.23
C ILE A 51 4.29 5.58 4.69
N CYS A 52 4.99 4.69 5.40
CA CYS A 52 4.71 4.45 6.81
C CYS A 52 4.94 5.71 7.64
N ASN A 53 5.99 6.46 7.33
CA ASN A 53 6.29 7.68 8.03
C ASN A 53 5.19 8.73 7.80
N TYR A 54 4.77 8.90 6.55
CA TYR A 54 3.76 9.91 6.22
C TYR A 54 2.39 9.57 6.81
N LEU A 55 2.03 8.30 6.77
CA LEU A 55 0.72 7.84 7.26
C LEU A 55 0.75 7.47 8.74
N SER A 56 1.90 7.52 9.37
CA SER A 56 2.06 7.13 10.79
C SER A 56 1.51 5.73 11.04
N CYS A 57 1.97 4.79 10.26
CA CYS A 57 1.50 3.41 10.36
C CYS A 57 2.66 2.43 10.23
N GLN A 58 2.37 1.17 10.42
CA GLN A 58 3.35 0.08 10.32
C GLN A 58 3.25 -0.57 8.94
N PRO A 59 4.32 -1.22 8.46
CA PRO A 59 4.23 -1.97 7.22
C PRO A 59 3.10 -3.00 7.21
N SER A 60 2.78 -3.59 8.36
CA SER A 60 1.69 -4.55 8.48
C SER A 60 0.32 -3.93 8.24
N ASP A 61 0.22 -2.61 8.34
CA ASP A 61 -1.03 -1.91 8.01
C ASP A 61 -1.20 -1.75 6.51
N ILE A 62 -0.11 -1.86 5.77
CA ILE A 62 -0.10 -1.65 4.31
C ILE A 62 -0.03 -2.97 3.57
N LEU A 63 0.76 -3.92 4.07
CA LEU A 63 0.98 -5.20 3.41
C LEU A 63 0.48 -6.33 4.30
N GLU A 64 -0.19 -7.28 3.68
CA GLU A 64 -0.76 -8.40 4.39
C GLU A 64 -0.58 -9.66 3.56
N TYR A 65 -0.23 -10.76 4.21
CA TYR A 65 -0.19 -12.05 3.54
C TYR A 65 -1.46 -12.81 3.86
N LYS A 66 -2.21 -13.16 2.83
CA LYS A 66 -3.46 -13.89 2.99
C LYS A 66 -3.33 -15.28 2.43
N ILE A 67 -3.78 -16.24 3.21
CA ILE A 67 -3.89 -17.61 2.77
C ILE A 67 -5.31 -17.78 2.23
N MET A 68 -5.41 -18.09 0.95
CA MET A 68 -6.72 -18.33 0.35
C MET A 68 -7.30 -19.58 0.98
N PRO A 69 -8.48 -19.50 1.60
CA PRO A 69 -9.11 -20.69 2.13
C PRO A 69 -9.43 -21.62 0.98
N LYS A 70 -9.18 -22.91 1.17
CA LYS A 70 -9.65 -23.94 0.23
C LYS A 70 -11.09 -24.21 0.56
N ILE A 71 -11.88 -24.03 -0.34
CA ILE A 71 -13.29 -24.22 -0.10
C ILE A 71 -13.70 -25.57 -0.57
N ASN A 72 -13.76 -25.46 -0.05
CA ASN A 72 -14.20 -26.12 -0.21
C ASN A 72 -14.22 -26.39 -0.25
N SER A 73 -13.75 -26.05 -0.04
CA SER A 73 -13.66 -25.93 0.01
C SER A 73 -13.85 -25.86 0.10
#